data_be599b34e514707348f9b3c074a52942
#
_entry.id   be599b34e514707348f9b3c074a52942
#
_cell.length_a   1.000
_cell.length_b   1.000
_cell.length_c   1.000
_cell.angle_alpha   90.00
_cell.angle_beta   90.00
_cell.angle_gamma   90.00
#
_symmetry.space_group_name_H-M   'P 1'
#
loop_
_entity.id
_entity.type
_entity.pdbx_description
1 polymer ?
#
loop_
_entity_poly.entity_id
_entity_poly.type
_entity_poly.pdbx_seq_one_letter_code
_entity_poly.pdbx_strand_id
1 'polypeptide(L)'
;MKRIALRWLGALLLSITLAAPAMAAGKHLINGIDANYPPFAYVDETGKPAGFDVDSMNWIAKKMGFTVEHKPMDWDGIIPALLAKKIDMVCSGMSISPERKAQADFSEPYWTIRKIFIAKKGSKITEDQIYNGKIKLGVQRGTNEHDMLQKAQAEKKYNYQLRFYDSGPMAIEDLLNGRIDAIGLDAAPAEDAMRKGKPVQEVAVFGSDEFGVAIRKGDAETMKLVNEGYKLLIQVSFA
;
A
#
# COMPACT_ATOMS: atom_id res chain seq x y z
N MET A 1 78.04 15.88 52.01
CA MET A 1 76.71 16.48 51.94
C MET A 1 76.29 16.55 50.47
N LYS A 2 75.53 15.57 49.97
CA LYS A 2 75.04 15.57 48.59
C LYS A 2 73.50 15.31 48.65
N ARG A 3 72.70 16.31 48.22
CA ARG A 3 71.27 16.23 48.17
C ARG A 3 70.86 15.49 46.88
N ILE A 4 70.15 14.36 47.02
CA ILE A 4 69.59 13.61 45.94
C ILE A 4 68.18 14.14 45.75
N ALA A 5 67.93 14.77 44.58
CA ALA A 5 66.60 15.22 44.15
C ALA A 5 65.89 14.08 43.43
N LEU A 6 64.80 13.59 44.01
CA LEU A 6 63.98 12.54 43.46
C LEU A 6 62.92 13.19 42.46
N ARG A 7 63.11 12.94 41.17
CA ARG A 7 62.16 13.37 40.09
C ARG A 7 61.02 12.36 40.00
N TRP A 8 59.83 12.81 40.36
CA TRP A 8 58.61 12.05 40.11
C TRP A 8 58.21 12.26 38.64
N LEU A 9 58.29 11.19 37.80
CA LEU A 9 57.67 11.14 36.47
C LEU A 9 56.24 10.66 36.67
N GLY A 10 55.28 11.58 36.57
CA GLY A 10 53.82 11.25 36.49
C GLY A 10 53.51 10.72 35.11
N ALA A 11 53.24 9.44 34.98
CA ALA A 11 52.68 8.84 33.77
C ALA A 11 51.18 9.16 33.67
N LEU A 12 50.84 10.09 32.78
CA LEU A 12 49.47 10.40 32.45
C LEU A 12 48.92 9.31 31.49
N LEU A 13 48.21 8.32 32.06
CA LEU A 13 47.49 7.33 31.28
C LEU A 13 46.27 7.99 30.61
N LEU A 14 46.42 8.33 29.33
CA LEU A 14 45.33 8.82 28.50
C LEU A 14 44.40 7.64 28.14
N SER A 15 43.33 7.47 28.91
CA SER A 15 42.28 6.47 28.63
C SER A 15 41.48 6.91 27.40
N ILE A 16 41.86 6.40 26.24
CA ILE A 16 41.04 6.54 25.03
C ILE A 16 39.81 5.61 25.18
N THR A 17 38.70 6.16 25.65
CA THR A 17 37.41 5.48 25.57
C THR A 17 37.01 5.42 24.10
N LEU A 18 37.20 4.27 23.47
CA LEU A 18 36.52 3.96 22.21
C LEU A 18 35.01 3.97 22.50
N ALA A 19 34.37 5.09 22.17
CA ALA A 19 32.92 5.12 22.05
C ALA A 19 32.55 4.22 20.85
N ALA A 20 32.20 2.96 21.13
CA ALA A 20 31.53 2.13 20.13
C ALA A 20 30.30 2.91 19.66
N PRO A 21 30.06 3.04 18.34
CA PRO A 21 28.80 3.61 17.88
C PRO A 21 27.69 2.74 18.48
N ALA A 22 26.85 3.33 19.33
CA ALA A 22 25.61 2.71 19.72
C ALA A 22 24.86 2.47 18.41
N MET A 23 24.83 1.22 17.94
CA MET A 23 23.89 0.81 16.91
C MET A 23 22.52 1.11 17.51
N ALA A 24 21.93 2.23 17.10
CA ALA A 24 20.55 2.52 17.42
C ALA A 24 19.76 1.27 17.03
N ALA A 25 19.08 0.66 18.00
CA ALA A 25 18.18 -0.45 17.71
C ALA A 25 17.26 0.03 16.56
N GLY A 26 17.36 -0.66 15.41
CA GLY A 26 16.70 -0.20 14.19
C GLY A 26 15.21 0.04 14.46
N LYS A 27 14.67 1.13 13.92
CA LYS A 27 13.26 1.48 14.05
C LYS A 27 12.41 0.27 13.68
N HIS A 28 11.38 -0.02 14.46
CA HIS A 28 10.37 -1.04 14.11
C HIS A 28 9.13 -0.34 13.61
N LEU A 29 8.69 -0.68 12.40
CA LEU A 29 7.54 -0.06 11.75
C LEU A 29 6.48 -1.12 11.43
N ILE A 30 5.22 -0.77 11.63
CA ILE A 30 4.07 -1.62 11.32
C ILE A 30 3.44 -1.12 10.02
N ASN A 31 3.45 -1.96 8.98
CA ASN A 31 2.79 -1.71 7.71
C ASN A 31 1.40 -2.36 7.70
N GLY A 32 0.33 -1.56 7.65
CA GLY A 32 -1.02 -2.06 7.41
C GLY A 32 -1.20 -2.49 5.95
N ILE A 33 -1.78 -3.65 5.72
CA ILE A 33 -2.04 -4.18 4.37
C ILE A 33 -3.47 -4.70 4.23
N ASP A 34 -4.08 -4.50 3.05
CA ASP A 34 -5.23 -5.29 2.60
C ASP A 34 -4.72 -6.64 2.08
N ALA A 35 -4.93 -7.70 2.87
CA ALA A 35 -4.47 -9.03 2.51
C ALA A 35 -5.29 -9.71 1.40
N ASN A 36 -6.19 -8.99 0.75
CA ASN A 36 -7.03 -9.44 -0.35
C ASN A 36 -6.78 -8.66 -1.66
N TYR A 37 -5.60 -8.05 -1.78
CA TYR A 37 -5.23 -7.19 -2.91
C TYR A 37 -4.02 -7.73 -3.71
N PRO A 38 -4.12 -8.95 -4.32
CA PRO A 38 -3.06 -9.48 -5.17
C PRO A 38 -2.94 -8.65 -6.48
N PRO A 39 -1.74 -8.52 -7.05
CA PRO A 39 -0.48 -9.10 -6.62
C PRO A 39 0.31 -8.23 -5.64
N PHE A 40 -0.24 -7.10 -5.15
CA PHE A 40 0.48 -6.13 -4.31
C PHE A 40 0.59 -6.57 -2.85
N ALA A 41 -0.52 -6.94 -2.23
CA ALA A 41 -0.54 -7.43 -0.86
C ALA A 41 -1.61 -8.53 -0.69
N TYR A 42 -1.21 -9.67 -0.20
CA TYR A 42 -2.10 -10.80 0.04
C TYR A 42 -1.50 -11.73 1.10
N VAL A 43 -2.30 -12.66 1.58
CA VAL A 43 -1.83 -13.78 2.42
C VAL A 43 -1.62 -14.97 1.52
N ASP A 44 -0.42 -15.56 1.56
CA ASP A 44 -0.09 -16.75 0.78
C ASP A 44 -0.71 -18.03 1.39
N GLU A 45 -0.51 -19.17 0.73
CA GLU A 45 -1.03 -20.46 1.17
C GLU A 45 -0.45 -20.92 2.52
N THR A 46 0.65 -20.33 2.97
CA THR A 46 1.26 -20.60 4.29
C THR A 46 0.73 -19.68 5.40
N GLY A 47 -0.17 -18.77 5.05
CA GLY A 47 -0.74 -17.78 5.98
C GLY A 47 0.14 -16.56 6.22
N LYS A 48 1.15 -16.32 5.37
CA LYS A 48 2.08 -15.18 5.52
C LYS A 48 1.75 -14.05 4.55
N PRO A 49 1.94 -12.79 4.95
CA PRO A 49 1.92 -11.66 4.04
C PRO A 49 2.91 -11.82 2.89
N ALA A 50 2.45 -11.57 1.67
CA ALA A 50 3.22 -11.68 0.43
C ALA A 50 2.73 -10.66 -0.60
N GLY A 51 3.49 -10.50 -1.69
CA GLY A 51 3.16 -9.62 -2.79
C GLY A 51 4.16 -8.50 -2.99
N PHE A 52 4.01 -7.77 -4.10
CA PHE A 52 4.96 -6.73 -4.52
C PHE A 52 5.26 -5.70 -3.42
N ASP A 53 4.23 -5.19 -2.75
CA ASP A 53 4.39 -4.17 -1.71
C ASP A 53 5.03 -4.72 -0.44
N VAL A 54 4.68 -5.96 -0.08
CA VAL A 54 5.27 -6.67 1.07
C VAL A 54 6.76 -6.93 0.80
N ASP A 55 7.11 -7.45 -0.37
CA ASP A 55 8.48 -7.78 -0.74
C ASP A 55 9.33 -6.52 -0.90
N SER A 56 8.78 -5.48 -1.53
CA SER A 56 9.43 -4.18 -1.68
C SER A 56 9.76 -3.58 -0.31
N MET A 57 8.80 -3.56 0.62
CA MET A 57 9.00 -2.99 1.93
C MET A 57 9.95 -3.81 2.80
N ASN A 58 9.94 -5.14 2.70
CA ASN A 58 10.92 -6.01 3.34
C ASN A 58 12.34 -5.72 2.86
N TRP A 59 12.51 -5.57 1.54
CA TRP A 59 13.80 -5.23 0.94
C TRP A 59 14.27 -3.84 1.38
N ILE A 60 13.37 -2.84 1.36
CA ILE A 60 13.65 -1.47 1.80
C ILE A 60 14.05 -1.46 3.28
N ALA A 61 13.30 -2.14 4.15
CA ALA A 61 13.60 -2.23 5.57
C ALA A 61 15.01 -2.77 5.82
N LYS A 62 15.38 -3.85 5.14
CA LYS A 62 16.73 -4.42 5.21
C LYS A 62 17.81 -3.44 4.74
N LYS A 63 17.58 -2.70 3.66
CA LYS A 63 18.55 -1.74 3.08
C LYS A 63 18.69 -0.49 3.92
N MET A 64 17.59 -0.01 4.49
CA MET A 64 17.54 1.24 5.26
C MET A 64 17.77 1.04 6.76
N GLY A 65 17.97 -0.20 7.25
CA GLY A 65 18.34 -0.50 8.62
C GLY A 65 17.19 -0.42 9.63
N PHE A 66 15.94 -0.69 9.20
CA PHE A 66 14.79 -0.83 10.09
C PHE A 66 14.17 -2.23 9.97
N THR A 67 13.22 -2.55 10.85
CA THR A 67 12.40 -3.77 10.76
C THR A 67 10.97 -3.39 10.42
N VAL A 68 10.27 -4.25 9.66
CA VAL A 68 8.87 -4.07 9.31
C VAL A 68 8.06 -5.29 9.67
N GLU A 69 6.88 -5.06 10.27
CA GLU A 69 5.82 -6.04 10.47
C GLU A 69 4.68 -5.71 9.50
N HIS A 70 4.20 -6.68 8.74
CA HIS A 70 3.01 -6.51 7.88
C HIS A 70 1.78 -6.99 8.61
N LYS A 71 0.82 -6.09 8.81
CA LYS A 71 -0.41 -6.34 9.57
C LYS A 71 -1.63 -6.36 8.65
N PRO A 72 -2.18 -7.55 8.36
CA PRO A 72 -3.44 -7.68 7.62
C PRO A 72 -4.59 -7.00 8.35
N MET A 73 -5.41 -6.27 7.61
CA MET A 73 -6.61 -5.60 8.15
C MET A 73 -7.60 -5.24 7.04
N ASP A 74 -8.84 -4.91 7.43
CA ASP A 74 -9.85 -4.46 6.48
C ASP A 74 -9.47 -3.09 5.90
N TRP A 75 -9.66 -2.93 4.59
CA TRP A 75 -9.24 -1.74 3.86
C TRP A 75 -9.90 -0.45 4.34
N ASP A 76 -11.20 -0.47 4.60
CA ASP A 76 -11.94 0.73 5.06
C ASP A 76 -11.51 1.22 6.45
N GLY A 77 -10.89 0.34 7.27
CA GLY A 77 -10.31 0.66 8.57
C GLY A 77 -8.85 1.12 8.53
N ILE A 78 -8.17 1.09 7.36
CA ILE A 78 -6.70 1.21 7.31
C ILE A 78 -6.21 2.65 7.58
N ILE A 79 -6.84 3.68 7.01
CA ILE A 79 -6.52 5.08 7.32
C ILE A 79 -6.86 5.43 8.78
N PRO A 80 -8.04 5.10 9.31
CA PRO A 80 -8.32 5.22 10.75
C PRO A 80 -7.26 4.56 11.64
N ALA A 81 -6.77 3.38 11.29
CA ALA A 81 -5.71 2.69 12.05
C ALA A 81 -4.37 3.45 12.01
N LEU A 82 -4.00 4.03 10.86
CA LEU A 82 -2.82 4.87 10.70
C LEU A 82 -2.91 6.13 11.60
N LEU A 83 -4.06 6.81 11.58
CA LEU A 83 -4.30 7.99 12.40
C LEU A 83 -4.32 7.68 13.92
N ALA A 84 -4.86 6.52 14.28
CA ALA A 84 -4.88 6.02 15.66
C ALA A 84 -3.54 5.44 16.13
N LYS A 85 -2.46 5.52 15.31
CA LYS A 85 -1.12 4.99 15.62
C LYS A 85 -1.10 3.48 15.88
N LYS A 86 -2.04 2.71 15.32
CA LYS A 86 -2.07 1.25 15.39
C LYS A 86 -1.16 0.60 14.34
N ILE A 87 -0.83 1.38 13.31
CA ILE A 87 0.13 1.10 12.25
C ILE A 87 0.94 2.38 11.97
N ASP A 88 2.10 2.26 11.33
CA ASP A 88 3.00 3.38 11.06
C ASP A 88 2.92 3.85 9.61
N MET A 89 2.58 2.94 8.70
CA MET A 89 2.44 3.22 7.27
C MET A 89 1.45 2.27 6.62
N VAL A 90 1.07 2.60 5.38
CA VAL A 90 0.29 1.74 4.49
C VAL A 90 1.01 1.65 3.14
N CYS A 91 1.65 0.51 2.91
CA CYS A 91 2.20 0.09 1.62
C CYS A 91 1.38 -1.12 1.16
N SER A 92 0.31 -0.88 0.40
CA SER A 92 -0.70 -1.86 0.01
C SER A 92 -1.55 -1.33 -1.15
N GLY A 93 -0.90 -0.88 -2.25
CA GLY A 93 -1.58 -0.34 -3.42
C GLY A 93 -2.45 0.89 -3.11
N MET A 94 -1.99 1.77 -2.23
CA MET A 94 -2.82 2.91 -1.85
C MET A 94 -2.72 4.05 -2.86
N SER A 95 -3.82 4.30 -3.56
CA SER A 95 -3.96 5.45 -4.46
C SER A 95 -3.74 6.76 -3.71
N ILE A 96 -2.92 7.63 -4.29
CA ILE A 96 -2.72 9.01 -3.84
C ILE A 96 -3.94 9.83 -4.28
N SER A 97 -4.74 10.33 -3.32
CA SER A 97 -5.86 11.22 -3.62
C SER A 97 -5.83 12.48 -2.76
N PRO A 98 -6.49 13.58 -3.18
CA PRO A 98 -6.60 14.80 -2.38
C PRO A 98 -7.22 14.54 -1.00
N GLU A 99 -8.25 13.69 -0.93
CA GLU A 99 -8.96 13.34 0.29
C GLU A 99 -8.05 12.60 1.28
N ARG A 100 -7.21 11.68 0.77
CA ARG A 100 -6.24 10.95 1.57
C ARG A 100 -5.04 11.83 1.96
N LYS A 101 -4.56 12.69 1.04
CA LYS A 101 -3.52 13.70 1.35
C LYS A 101 -3.97 14.69 2.43
N ALA A 102 -5.25 14.95 2.57
CA ALA A 102 -5.76 15.75 3.69
C ALA A 102 -5.55 15.06 5.06
N GLN A 103 -5.43 13.74 5.11
CA GLN A 103 -5.35 12.94 6.35
C GLN A 103 -3.95 12.39 6.63
N ALA A 104 -3.18 12.03 5.60
CA ALA A 104 -1.86 11.43 5.70
C ALA A 104 -0.89 12.08 4.71
N ASP A 105 0.41 11.94 4.95
CA ASP A 105 1.44 12.26 3.97
C ASP A 105 1.72 11.02 3.11
N PHE A 106 2.16 11.25 1.86
CA PHE A 106 2.45 10.19 0.91
C PHE A 106 3.90 10.24 0.45
N SER A 107 4.50 9.07 0.27
CA SER A 107 5.78 8.95 -0.44
C SER A 107 5.67 9.46 -1.87
N GLU A 108 6.82 9.60 -2.54
CA GLU A 108 6.85 9.65 -4.00
C GLU A 108 6.09 8.45 -4.58
N PRO A 109 5.39 8.61 -5.70
CA PRO A 109 4.66 7.50 -6.32
C PRO A 109 5.63 6.41 -6.78
N TYR A 110 5.25 5.14 -6.55
CA TYR A 110 6.05 3.99 -6.94
C TYR A 110 5.41 3.12 -8.03
N TRP A 111 4.11 3.33 -8.32
CA TRP A 111 3.35 2.59 -9.32
C TRP A 111 2.24 3.45 -9.92
N THR A 112 1.90 3.21 -11.20
CA THR A 112 0.69 3.76 -11.83
C THR A 112 -0.26 2.63 -12.15
N ILE A 113 -1.52 2.76 -11.77
CA ILE A 113 -2.57 1.74 -11.92
C ILE A 113 -3.74 2.26 -12.76
N ARG A 114 -4.27 1.42 -13.65
CA ARG A 114 -5.53 1.69 -14.36
C ARG A 114 -6.71 1.26 -13.49
N LYS A 115 -7.80 2.02 -13.58
CA LYS A 115 -9.09 1.66 -13.00
C LYS A 115 -10.01 1.17 -14.09
N ILE A 116 -10.53 -0.03 -13.92
CA ILE A 116 -11.30 -0.70 -14.97
C ILE A 116 -12.66 -1.18 -14.45
N PHE A 117 -13.59 -1.27 -15.38
CA PHE A 117 -14.78 -2.08 -15.18
C PHE A 117 -14.55 -3.49 -15.70
N ILE A 118 -14.95 -4.48 -14.90
CA ILE A 118 -14.98 -5.88 -15.34
C ILE A 118 -16.41 -6.42 -15.30
N ALA A 119 -16.66 -7.41 -16.14
CA ALA A 119 -17.90 -8.18 -16.15
C ALA A 119 -17.61 -9.68 -16.30
N LYS A 120 -18.63 -10.52 -16.15
CA LYS A 120 -18.50 -11.96 -16.42
C LYS A 120 -18.08 -12.18 -17.86
N LYS A 121 -17.15 -13.11 -18.11
CA LYS A 121 -16.69 -13.47 -19.46
C LYS A 121 -17.85 -13.83 -20.38
N GLY A 122 -17.87 -13.25 -21.57
CA GLY A 122 -18.98 -13.39 -22.53
C GLY A 122 -20.13 -12.43 -22.31
N SER A 123 -20.14 -11.60 -21.27
CA SER A 123 -21.09 -10.52 -21.09
C SER A 123 -21.00 -9.54 -22.27
N LYS A 124 -22.15 -9.01 -22.70
CA LYS A 124 -22.25 -7.97 -23.74
C LYS A 124 -22.45 -6.58 -23.15
N ILE A 125 -22.29 -6.43 -21.83
CA ILE A 125 -22.42 -5.14 -21.18
C ILE A 125 -21.37 -4.15 -21.72
N THR A 126 -21.80 -2.94 -22.02
CA THR A 126 -20.96 -1.85 -22.52
C THR A 126 -20.70 -0.83 -21.44
N GLU A 127 -19.70 0.02 -21.62
CA GLU A 127 -19.43 1.14 -20.72
C GLU A 127 -20.64 2.06 -20.55
N ASP A 128 -21.34 2.39 -21.66
CA ASP A 128 -22.56 3.18 -21.61
C ASP A 128 -23.65 2.52 -20.74
N GLN A 129 -23.82 1.21 -20.87
CA GLN A 129 -24.76 0.46 -20.03
C GLN A 129 -24.34 0.42 -18.56
N ILE A 130 -23.02 0.46 -18.27
CA ILE A 130 -22.55 0.57 -16.90
C ILE A 130 -22.98 1.90 -16.30
N TYR A 131 -22.77 3.01 -17.00
CA TYR A 131 -23.13 4.33 -16.49
C TYR A 131 -24.64 4.62 -16.52
N ASN A 132 -25.31 4.32 -17.60
CA ASN A 132 -26.68 4.76 -17.87
C ASN A 132 -27.73 3.66 -17.71
N GLY A 133 -27.31 2.39 -17.66
CA GLY A 133 -28.19 1.25 -17.37
C GLY A 133 -28.51 1.14 -15.88
N LYS A 134 -29.63 0.47 -15.58
CA LYS A 134 -30.00 0.15 -14.19
C LYS A 134 -29.29 -1.11 -13.72
N ILE A 135 -27.95 -1.11 -13.77
CA ILE A 135 -27.12 -2.24 -13.36
C ILE A 135 -26.75 -2.19 -11.88
N LYS A 136 -26.38 -3.34 -11.34
CA LYS A 136 -25.76 -3.45 -10.02
C LYS A 136 -24.25 -3.44 -10.21
N LEU A 137 -23.59 -2.35 -9.78
CA LEU A 137 -22.15 -2.14 -9.91
C LEU A 137 -21.47 -2.40 -8.55
N GLY A 138 -20.64 -3.44 -8.48
CA GLY A 138 -19.84 -3.77 -7.30
C GLY A 138 -18.63 -2.85 -7.17
N VAL A 139 -18.27 -2.52 -5.94
CA VAL A 139 -17.04 -1.78 -5.62
C VAL A 139 -16.60 -2.11 -4.19
N GLN A 140 -15.30 -2.14 -3.93
CA GLN A 140 -14.79 -2.33 -2.56
C GLN A 140 -14.94 -1.03 -1.76
N ARG A 141 -15.39 -1.15 -0.50
CA ARG A 141 -15.55 -0.05 0.45
C ARG A 141 -14.21 0.67 0.71
N GLY A 142 -14.25 2.00 0.85
CA GLY A 142 -13.07 2.80 1.23
C GLY A 142 -11.98 2.89 0.16
N THR A 143 -12.21 2.36 -1.05
CA THR A 143 -11.30 2.52 -2.18
C THR A 143 -11.53 3.85 -2.88
N ASN A 144 -10.54 4.29 -3.68
CA ASN A 144 -10.70 5.49 -4.50
C ASN A 144 -11.77 5.29 -5.61
N GLU A 145 -11.95 4.06 -6.09
CA GLU A 145 -13.03 3.68 -7.02
C GLU A 145 -14.41 3.92 -6.39
N HIS A 146 -14.57 3.55 -5.11
CA HIS A 146 -15.81 3.81 -4.37
C HIS A 146 -16.14 5.30 -4.39
N ASP A 147 -15.19 6.15 -3.99
CA ASP A 147 -15.38 7.59 -3.91
C ASP A 147 -15.64 8.21 -5.28
N MET A 148 -14.86 7.81 -6.29
CA MET A 148 -15.02 8.27 -7.69
C MET A 148 -16.39 7.91 -8.26
N LEU A 149 -16.82 6.66 -8.09
CA LEU A 149 -18.11 6.19 -8.63
C LEU A 149 -19.30 6.81 -7.89
N GLN A 150 -19.20 6.92 -6.56
CA GLN A 150 -20.26 7.58 -5.77
C GLN A 150 -20.39 9.06 -6.15
N LYS A 151 -19.28 9.78 -6.30
CA LYS A 151 -19.26 11.17 -6.75
C LYS A 151 -19.79 11.32 -8.16
N ALA A 152 -19.34 10.47 -9.08
CA ALA A 152 -19.82 10.49 -10.47
C ALA A 152 -21.33 10.22 -10.56
N GLN A 153 -21.85 9.30 -9.75
CA GLN A 153 -23.31 9.05 -9.68
C GLN A 153 -24.08 10.29 -9.24
N ALA A 154 -23.60 10.98 -8.20
CA ALA A 154 -24.26 12.18 -7.68
C ALA A 154 -24.22 13.35 -8.68
N GLU A 155 -23.05 13.60 -9.29
CA GLU A 155 -22.83 14.76 -10.17
C GLU A 155 -23.43 14.56 -11.57
N LYS A 156 -23.27 13.37 -12.15
CA LYS A 156 -23.68 13.05 -13.54
C LYS A 156 -25.02 12.34 -13.63
N LYS A 157 -25.66 12.06 -12.49
CA LYS A 157 -26.95 11.36 -12.39
C LYS A 157 -26.94 9.98 -13.08
N TYR A 158 -25.83 9.27 -12.98
CA TYR A 158 -25.74 7.90 -13.49
C TYR A 158 -26.70 6.95 -12.76
N ASN A 159 -27.17 5.92 -13.46
CA ASN A 159 -28.29 5.08 -13.02
C ASN A 159 -27.88 3.77 -12.33
N TYR A 160 -26.58 3.44 -12.26
CA TYR A 160 -26.14 2.22 -11.60
C TYR A 160 -26.48 2.20 -10.12
N GLN A 161 -26.66 0.99 -9.58
CA GLN A 161 -26.84 0.77 -8.15
C GLN A 161 -25.54 0.25 -7.56
N LEU A 162 -24.82 1.05 -6.76
CA LEU A 162 -23.61 0.60 -6.09
C LEU A 162 -23.90 -0.51 -5.09
N ARG A 163 -23.06 -1.54 -5.11
CA ARG A 163 -23.00 -2.64 -4.14
C ARG A 163 -21.62 -2.64 -3.52
N PHE A 164 -21.55 -2.52 -2.19
CA PHE A 164 -20.31 -2.38 -1.46
C PHE A 164 -19.85 -3.70 -0.88
N TYR A 165 -18.57 -4.01 -1.09
CA TYR A 165 -17.91 -5.22 -0.64
C TYR A 165 -16.73 -4.89 0.28
N ASP A 166 -16.40 -5.80 1.17
CA ASP A 166 -15.25 -5.63 2.07
C ASP A 166 -13.93 -5.97 1.36
N SER A 167 -13.99 -6.73 0.25
CA SER A 167 -12.82 -7.02 -0.58
C SER A 167 -13.16 -7.22 -2.06
N GLY A 168 -12.18 -7.01 -2.95
CA GLY A 168 -12.31 -7.27 -4.38
C GLY A 168 -12.70 -8.71 -4.72
N PRO A 169 -12.06 -9.75 -4.13
CA PRO A 169 -12.45 -11.14 -4.33
C PRO A 169 -13.92 -11.43 -4.02
N MET A 170 -14.49 -10.86 -2.94
CA MET A 170 -15.92 -11.05 -2.63
C MET A 170 -16.82 -10.45 -3.73
N ALA A 171 -16.47 -9.29 -4.27
CA ALA A 171 -17.19 -8.70 -5.39
C ALA A 171 -17.11 -9.60 -6.64
N ILE A 172 -15.92 -10.17 -6.94
CA ILE A 172 -15.73 -11.10 -8.07
C ILE A 172 -16.60 -12.34 -7.91
N GLU A 173 -16.70 -12.93 -6.73
CA GLU A 173 -17.57 -14.08 -6.49
C GLU A 173 -19.06 -13.72 -6.74
N ASP A 174 -19.51 -12.56 -6.29
CA ASP A 174 -20.89 -12.12 -6.53
C ASP A 174 -21.15 -11.80 -8.00
N LEU A 175 -20.16 -11.27 -8.73
CA LEU A 175 -20.24 -11.11 -10.17
C LEU A 175 -20.40 -12.47 -10.88
N LEU A 176 -19.60 -13.45 -10.51
CA LEU A 176 -19.66 -14.78 -11.11
C LEU A 176 -20.97 -15.51 -10.80
N ASN A 177 -21.55 -15.26 -9.63
CA ASN A 177 -22.84 -15.78 -9.21
C ASN A 177 -24.03 -15.01 -9.81
N GLY A 178 -23.80 -13.91 -10.57
CA GLY A 178 -24.85 -13.12 -11.21
C GLY A 178 -25.65 -12.25 -10.23
N ARG A 179 -25.12 -11.96 -9.04
CA ARG A 179 -25.75 -11.07 -8.06
C ARG A 179 -25.52 -9.61 -8.37
N ILE A 180 -24.42 -9.31 -9.09
CA ILE A 180 -24.06 -8.01 -9.66
C ILE A 180 -23.70 -8.17 -11.14
N ASP A 181 -23.73 -7.09 -11.89
CA ASP A 181 -23.58 -7.08 -13.34
C ASP A 181 -22.16 -6.68 -13.78
N ALA A 182 -21.49 -5.84 -13.00
CA ALA A 182 -20.13 -5.38 -13.24
C ALA A 182 -19.44 -5.00 -11.92
N ILE A 183 -18.12 -4.80 -11.96
CA ILE A 183 -17.32 -4.30 -10.83
C ILE A 183 -16.43 -3.18 -11.33
N GLY A 184 -16.30 -2.08 -10.55
CA GLY A 184 -15.25 -1.09 -10.68
C GLY A 184 -14.11 -1.39 -9.70
N LEU A 185 -12.89 -1.58 -10.23
CA LEU A 185 -11.71 -1.91 -9.44
C LEU A 185 -10.41 -1.55 -10.19
N ASP A 186 -9.29 -1.64 -9.50
CA ASP A 186 -7.98 -1.57 -10.13
C ASP A 186 -7.71 -2.75 -11.08
N ALA A 187 -6.96 -2.49 -12.15
CA ALA A 187 -6.70 -3.50 -13.19
C ALA A 187 -5.92 -4.70 -12.67
N ALA A 188 -4.92 -4.49 -11.81
CA ALA A 188 -4.02 -5.57 -11.41
C ALA A 188 -4.69 -6.73 -10.66
N PRO A 189 -5.57 -6.52 -9.64
CA PRO A 189 -6.32 -7.62 -9.03
C PRO A 189 -7.29 -8.30 -10.00
N ALA A 190 -7.86 -7.56 -10.96
CA ALA A 190 -8.71 -8.17 -11.99
C ALA A 190 -7.88 -9.06 -12.93
N GLU A 191 -6.72 -8.58 -13.39
CA GLU A 191 -5.79 -9.33 -14.22
C GLU A 191 -5.24 -10.56 -13.50
N ASP A 192 -4.98 -10.45 -12.18
CA ASP A 192 -4.60 -11.60 -11.36
C ASP A 192 -5.71 -12.65 -11.30
N ALA A 193 -6.96 -12.23 -11.10
CA ALA A 193 -8.11 -13.13 -11.12
C ALA A 193 -8.27 -13.82 -12.49
N MET A 194 -8.08 -13.09 -13.60
CA MET A 194 -8.10 -13.66 -14.95
C MET A 194 -6.97 -14.66 -15.17
N ARG A 195 -5.73 -14.37 -14.71
CA ARG A 195 -4.61 -15.32 -14.79
C ARG A 195 -4.87 -16.61 -13.99
N LYS A 196 -5.60 -16.50 -12.87
CA LYS A 196 -6.04 -17.64 -12.05
C LYS A 196 -7.27 -18.37 -12.62
N GLY A 197 -7.70 -18.01 -13.83
CA GLY A 197 -8.78 -18.68 -14.54
C GLY A 197 -10.19 -18.25 -14.15
N LYS A 198 -10.36 -17.18 -13.37
CA LYS A 198 -11.70 -16.65 -13.10
C LYS A 198 -12.31 -16.12 -14.41
N PRO A 199 -13.55 -16.54 -14.77
CA PRO A 199 -14.17 -16.18 -16.04
C PRO A 199 -14.74 -14.75 -16.01
N VAL A 200 -13.87 -13.76 -15.91
CA VAL A 200 -14.17 -12.33 -16.00
C VAL A 200 -13.44 -11.71 -17.18
N GLN A 201 -13.89 -10.54 -17.63
CA GLN A 201 -13.28 -9.77 -18.72
C GLN A 201 -13.33 -8.28 -18.41
N GLU A 202 -12.34 -7.53 -18.91
CA GLU A 202 -12.34 -6.07 -18.91
C GLU A 202 -13.42 -5.56 -19.85
N VAL A 203 -14.14 -4.52 -19.45
CA VAL A 203 -15.17 -3.84 -20.23
C VAL A 203 -14.69 -2.48 -20.70
N ALA A 204 -14.16 -1.67 -19.79
CA ALA A 204 -13.66 -0.32 -20.08
C ALA A 204 -12.69 0.15 -19.00
N VAL A 205 -11.90 1.18 -19.32
CA VAL A 205 -11.05 1.93 -18.39
C VAL A 205 -11.78 3.22 -18.00
N PHE A 206 -11.93 3.48 -16.70
CA PHE A 206 -12.62 4.70 -16.23
C PHE A 206 -11.71 5.66 -15.47
N GLY A 207 -10.44 5.33 -15.32
CA GLY A 207 -9.46 6.20 -14.68
C GLY A 207 -8.09 5.55 -14.50
N SER A 208 -7.21 6.31 -13.87
CA SER A 208 -5.90 5.84 -13.43
C SER A 208 -5.47 6.60 -12.18
N ASP A 209 -4.69 5.97 -11.34
CA ASP A 209 -4.10 6.58 -10.15
C ASP A 209 -2.62 6.23 -10.03
N GLU A 210 -1.94 6.95 -9.15
CA GLU A 210 -0.61 6.62 -8.69
C GLU A 210 -0.68 6.04 -7.28
N PHE A 211 0.09 4.98 -7.00
CA PHE A 211 0.26 4.45 -5.66
C PHE A 211 1.42 5.11 -4.95
N GLY A 212 1.22 5.40 -3.67
CA GLY A 212 2.24 5.85 -2.74
C GLY A 212 2.07 5.19 -1.38
N VAL A 213 3.14 5.19 -0.61
CA VAL A 213 3.07 4.74 0.79
C VAL A 213 2.47 5.86 1.63
N ALA A 214 1.34 5.59 2.26
CA ALA A 214 0.74 6.55 3.20
C ALA A 214 1.44 6.46 4.56
N ILE A 215 1.78 7.61 5.12
CA ILE A 215 2.51 7.76 6.39
C ILE A 215 1.79 8.84 7.21
N ARG A 216 1.82 8.75 8.54
CA ARG A 216 1.24 9.80 9.38
C ARG A 216 1.82 11.17 9.04
N LYS A 217 0.97 12.20 9.08
CA LYS A 217 1.41 13.57 8.84
C LYS A 217 2.54 13.98 9.78
N GLY A 218 3.60 14.56 9.17
CA GLY A 218 4.76 15.07 9.89
C GLY A 218 5.79 14.01 10.30
N ASP A 219 5.62 12.72 9.98
CA ASP A 219 6.65 11.70 10.21
C ASP A 219 7.70 11.74 9.10
N ALA A 220 8.50 12.80 9.12
CA ALA A 220 9.54 13.05 8.12
C ALA A 220 10.64 11.96 8.12
N GLU A 221 10.89 11.31 9.25
CA GLU A 221 11.89 10.25 9.36
C GLU A 221 11.45 9.00 8.58
N THR A 222 10.22 8.50 8.81
CA THR A 222 9.67 7.36 8.08
C THR A 222 9.54 7.70 6.58
N MET A 223 9.09 8.92 6.25
CA MET A 223 8.99 9.40 4.86
C MET A 223 10.34 9.34 4.15
N LYS A 224 11.41 9.80 4.80
CA LYS A 224 12.76 9.76 4.26
C LYS A 224 13.22 8.32 4.01
N LEU A 225 13.06 7.42 5.00
CA LEU A 225 13.44 6.01 4.86
C LEU A 225 12.73 5.35 3.68
N VAL A 226 11.44 5.58 3.52
CA VAL A 226 10.63 5.00 2.45
C VAL A 226 11.05 5.56 1.08
N ASN A 227 11.17 6.88 0.92
CA ASN A 227 11.52 7.50 -0.36
C ASN A 227 12.94 7.14 -0.81
N GLU A 228 13.93 7.17 0.10
CA GLU A 228 15.29 6.76 -0.23
C GLU A 228 15.36 5.26 -0.55
N GLY A 229 14.61 4.45 0.18
CA GLY A 229 14.51 3.01 -0.08
C GLY A 229 13.94 2.68 -1.44
N TYR A 230 12.84 3.33 -1.85
CA TYR A 230 12.28 3.15 -3.21
C TYR A 230 13.22 3.62 -4.30
N LYS A 231 13.93 4.75 -4.13
CA LYS A 231 14.96 5.19 -5.10
C LYS A 231 16.02 4.11 -5.31
N LEU A 232 16.49 3.48 -4.23
CA LEU A 232 17.47 2.39 -4.33
C LEU A 232 16.87 1.14 -4.98
N LEU A 233 15.64 0.77 -4.66
CA LEU A 233 14.95 -0.39 -5.22
C LEU A 233 14.80 -0.26 -6.74
N ILE A 234 14.36 0.90 -7.22
CA ILE A 234 14.19 1.18 -8.65
C ILE A 234 15.54 1.09 -9.39
N GLN A 235 16.62 1.64 -8.83
CA GLN A 235 17.95 1.57 -9.44
C GLN A 235 18.46 0.14 -9.62
N VAL A 236 18.19 -0.75 -8.66
CA VAL A 236 18.60 -2.16 -8.73
C VAL A 236 17.76 -2.95 -9.73
N SER A 237 16.50 -2.57 -9.94
CA SER A 237 15.59 -3.27 -10.86
C SER A 237 15.89 -2.99 -12.33
N PHE A 238 16.66 -1.94 -12.65
CA PHE A 238 17.06 -1.55 -14.01
C PHE A 238 18.55 -1.78 -14.30
N ALA A 239 19.32 -2.35 -13.37
CA ALA A 239 20.72 -2.71 -13.52
C ALA A 239 20.89 -4.21 -13.83
#